data_86bbebbd294e32a46e3aa25eb1cd78e6
#
_entry.id   86bbebbd294e32a46e3aa25eb1cd78e6
#
_cell.length_a   1.000
_cell.length_b   1.000
_cell.length_c   1.000
_cell.angle_alpha   90.00
_cell.angle_beta   90.00
_cell.angle_gamma   90.00
#
_symmetry.space_group_name_H-M   'P 1'
#
loop_
_entity.id
_entity.type
_entity.pdbx_description
1 polymer ?
#
loop_
_entity_poly.entity_id
_entity_poly.type
_entity_poly.pdbx_seq_one_letter_code
_entity_poly.pdbx_strand_id
1 'polypeptide(L)'
;MERRRFGSTSRQVPVVGQGTWHIERGDRSSTIAALRRGLDLGMTHIDTAEMYGSGAAERIVAAAIAGRRNEVFLVSKVLPANASRLGTASACEKSLARLKTDRLDVYLLHWRGELPLEETIAAFEELGRAGKIASWGVSNFDVPDLEDMLAIAGEGRCACNQVLYHLTERAIEHAVIPWCEQHRVAVVAYSPFGQGAQPGPRTAGGRVLQEVAASHGASRHQVALRFLARWPTVYTIPKASNPEHAAENSGAGDLHPTDPELARIDSAFPVGPAPRHLPML
;
A
#
# COMPACT_ATOMS: atom_id res chain seq x y z
N MET A 1 -10.41 7.82 11.88
CA MET A 1 -9.36 7.19 11.03
C MET A 1 -8.09 7.06 11.85
N GLU A 2 -7.76 5.83 12.25
CA GLU A 2 -6.52 5.53 12.97
C GLU A 2 -5.30 5.89 12.11
N ARG A 3 -4.27 6.47 12.75
CA ARG A 3 -3.00 6.83 12.10
C ARG A 3 -1.85 6.24 12.91
N ARG A 4 -0.82 5.79 12.21
CA ARG A 4 0.38 5.20 12.82
C ARG A 4 1.63 5.78 12.20
N ARG A 5 2.74 5.68 12.92
CA ARG A 5 4.06 6.06 12.39
C ARG A 5 4.44 5.13 11.24
N PHE A 6 4.73 5.70 10.07
CA PHE A 6 5.04 4.94 8.86
C PHE A 6 6.51 4.52 8.83
N GLY A 7 6.76 3.27 9.20
CA GLY A 7 8.09 2.69 9.25
C GLY A 7 9.09 3.52 10.06
N SER A 8 10.27 3.71 9.52
CA SER A 8 11.34 4.53 10.11
C SER A 8 11.10 6.04 10.03
N THR A 9 10.09 6.50 9.27
CA THR A 9 9.81 7.93 9.07
C THR A 9 9.15 8.55 10.31
N SER A 10 9.11 9.89 10.39
CA SER A 10 8.36 10.61 11.43
C SER A 10 6.88 10.84 11.05
N ARG A 11 6.44 10.38 9.88
CA ARG A 11 5.11 10.66 9.34
C ARG A 11 4.04 9.78 9.98
N GLN A 12 2.93 10.40 10.38
CA GLN A 12 1.73 9.72 10.82
C GLN A 12 0.81 9.50 9.60
N VAL A 13 0.58 8.24 9.24
CA VAL A 13 -0.13 7.83 8.02
C VAL A 13 -1.38 7.04 8.41
N PRO A 14 -2.53 7.25 7.75
CA PRO A 14 -3.74 6.47 8.03
C PRO A 14 -3.54 4.99 7.68
N VAL A 15 -4.07 4.11 8.53
CA VAL A 15 -3.96 2.65 8.35
C VAL A 15 -4.68 2.13 7.11
N VAL A 16 -5.65 2.90 6.59
CA VAL A 16 -6.32 2.65 5.31
C VAL A 16 -6.02 3.80 4.37
N GLY A 17 -5.37 3.50 3.26
CA GLY A 17 -5.07 4.41 2.16
C GLY A 17 -5.92 4.13 0.93
N GLN A 18 -5.50 4.64 -0.21
CA GLN A 18 -6.20 4.57 -1.49
C GLN A 18 -5.25 4.06 -2.58
N GLY A 19 -5.44 2.82 -3.04
CA GLY A 19 -4.75 2.26 -4.20
C GLY A 19 -5.35 2.76 -5.51
N THR A 20 -4.52 2.84 -6.55
CA THR A 20 -4.94 3.39 -7.85
C THR A 20 -4.71 2.46 -9.04
N TRP A 21 -4.42 1.18 -8.80
CA TRP A 21 -4.26 0.22 -9.90
C TRP A 21 -5.58 0.06 -10.69
N HIS A 22 -5.51 0.20 -12.00
CA HIS A 22 -6.65 0.16 -12.92
C HIS A 22 -7.73 1.24 -12.71
N ILE A 23 -7.43 2.37 -12.08
CA ILE A 23 -8.40 3.47 -11.96
C ILE A 23 -8.67 4.15 -13.31
N GLU A 24 -7.74 4.07 -14.25
CA GLU A 24 -7.85 4.63 -15.60
C GLU A 24 -8.88 3.91 -16.48
N ARG A 25 -9.32 2.70 -16.06
CA ARG A 25 -10.33 1.91 -16.78
C ARG A 25 -11.78 2.31 -16.46
N GLY A 26 -11.97 3.07 -15.41
CA GLY A 26 -13.29 3.56 -14.97
C GLY A 26 -13.64 4.93 -15.49
N ASP A 27 -14.82 5.42 -15.11
CA ASP A 27 -15.18 6.82 -15.37
C ASP A 27 -14.23 7.76 -14.59
N ARG A 28 -13.62 8.68 -15.33
CA ARG A 28 -12.59 9.57 -14.80
C ARG A 28 -13.14 10.49 -13.71
N SER A 29 -14.34 11.03 -13.90
CA SER A 29 -14.96 12.00 -12.96
C SER A 29 -15.35 11.29 -11.66
N SER A 30 -15.94 10.12 -11.74
CA SER A 30 -16.28 9.29 -10.59
C SER A 30 -15.03 8.88 -9.81
N THR A 31 -13.95 8.49 -10.50
CA THR A 31 -12.68 8.12 -9.88
C THR A 31 -12.04 9.30 -9.14
N ILE A 32 -12.03 10.49 -9.74
CA ILE A 32 -11.54 11.72 -9.06
C ILE A 32 -12.40 12.03 -7.83
N ALA A 33 -13.71 11.91 -7.94
CA ALA A 33 -14.62 12.13 -6.82
C ALA A 33 -14.39 11.09 -5.70
N ALA A 34 -14.13 9.82 -6.04
CA ALA A 34 -13.80 8.78 -5.07
C ALA A 34 -12.52 9.09 -4.29
N LEU A 35 -11.44 9.47 -4.98
CA LEU A 35 -10.17 9.86 -4.35
C LEU A 35 -10.35 11.08 -3.43
N ARG A 36 -11.07 12.09 -3.87
CA ARG A 36 -11.38 13.28 -3.05
C ARG A 36 -12.23 12.92 -1.83
N ARG A 37 -13.26 12.08 -2.02
CA ARG A 37 -14.09 11.59 -0.91
C ARG A 37 -13.24 10.84 0.12
N GLY A 38 -12.31 10.01 -0.35
CA GLY A 38 -11.35 9.33 0.54
C GLY A 38 -10.48 10.31 1.34
N LEU A 39 -9.97 11.37 0.70
CA LEU A 39 -9.21 12.43 1.39
C LEU A 39 -10.07 13.13 2.46
N ASP A 40 -11.33 13.48 2.14
CA ASP A 40 -12.27 14.13 3.07
C ASP A 40 -12.56 13.26 4.31
N LEU A 41 -12.46 11.92 4.15
CA LEU A 41 -12.65 10.93 5.22
C LEU A 41 -11.33 10.51 5.91
N GLY A 42 -10.22 11.18 5.58
CA GLY A 42 -8.93 10.98 6.24
C GLY A 42 -8.04 9.90 5.63
N MET A 43 -8.41 9.25 4.53
CA MET A 43 -7.54 8.33 3.77
C MET A 43 -6.52 9.12 2.94
N THR A 44 -5.60 9.80 3.61
CA THR A 44 -4.65 10.72 2.99
C THR A 44 -3.47 10.03 2.31
N HIS A 45 -3.27 8.73 2.50
CA HIS A 45 -2.28 7.93 1.80
C HIS A 45 -2.83 7.55 0.42
N ILE A 46 -2.22 8.05 -0.67
CA ILE A 46 -2.55 7.70 -2.05
C ILE A 46 -1.35 6.99 -2.68
N ASP A 47 -1.57 5.77 -3.17
CA ASP A 47 -0.58 4.93 -3.82
C ASP A 47 -0.85 4.81 -5.32
N THR A 48 0.15 5.14 -6.13
CA THR A 48 0.13 5.03 -7.59
C THR A 48 1.45 4.45 -8.13
N ALA A 49 1.62 4.37 -9.45
CA ALA A 49 2.86 3.95 -10.12
C ALA A 49 2.92 4.44 -11.55
N GLU A 50 4.15 4.62 -12.10
CA GLU A 50 4.35 4.95 -13.51
C GLU A 50 3.77 3.88 -14.45
N MET A 51 3.75 2.61 -14.02
CA MET A 51 3.20 1.49 -14.77
C MET A 51 1.67 1.59 -14.95
N TYR A 52 0.94 2.16 -13.98
CA TYR A 52 -0.53 2.12 -13.98
C TYR A 52 -1.12 2.93 -15.12
N GLY A 53 -1.65 2.20 -16.13
CA GLY A 53 -2.13 2.80 -17.37
C GLY A 53 -1.07 3.65 -18.08
N SER A 54 0.23 3.27 -18.02
CA SER A 54 1.35 4.04 -18.56
C SER A 54 1.34 5.51 -18.10
N GLY A 55 1.13 5.70 -16.78
CA GLY A 55 1.06 7.00 -16.13
C GLY A 55 -0.31 7.69 -16.21
N ALA A 56 -1.35 7.06 -16.76
CA ALA A 56 -2.69 7.63 -16.76
C ALA A 56 -3.26 7.72 -15.33
N ALA A 57 -2.99 6.73 -14.47
CA ALA A 57 -3.38 6.76 -13.07
C ALA A 57 -2.76 7.97 -12.33
N GLU A 58 -1.47 8.25 -12.53
CA GLU A 58 -0.80 9.43 -11.96
C GLU A 58 -1.46 10.75 -12.40
N ARG A 59 -1.90 10.85 -13.66
CA ARG A 59 -2.65 12.05 -14.15
C ARG A 59 -4.03 12.20 -13.51
N ILE A 60 -4.71 11.09 -13.18
CA ILE A 60 -5.98 11.12 -12.45
C ILE A 60 -5.73 11.53 -11.00
N VAL A 61 -4.70 10.98 -10.34
CA VAL A 61 -4.29 11.38 -8.99
C VAL A 61 -3.97 12.87 -8.96
N ALA A 62 -3.21 13.40 -9.93
CA ALA A 62 -2.91 14.83 -10.03
C ALA A 62 -4.18 15.70 -10.03
N ALA A 63 -5.21 15.28 -10.77
CA ALA A 63 -6.48 16.00 -10.81
C ALA A 63 -7.25 15.91 -9.47
N ALA A 64 -7.16 14.77 -8.79
CA ALA A 64 -7.81 14.57 -7.49
C ALA A 64 -7.17 15.42 -6.39
N ILE A 65 -5.84 15.51 -6.34
CA ILE A 65 -5.10 16.23 -5.29
C ILE A 65 -4.83 17.70 -5.60
N ALA A 66 -5.33 18.20 -6.72
CA ALA A 66 -5.17 19.63 -7.10
C ALA A 66 -5.68 20.55 -5.98
N GLY A 67 -4.80 21.45 -5.50
CA GLY A 67 -5.05 22.33 -4.36
C GLY A 67 -4.92 21.68 -2.97
N ARG A 68 -4.68 20.36 -2.89
CA ARG A 68 -4.65 19.58 -1.64
C ARG A 68 -3.35 18.79 -1.44
N ARG A 69 -2.28 19.05 -2.22
CA ARG A 69 -1.03 18.27 -2.19
C ARG A 69 -0.46 18.11 -0.77
N ASN A 70 -0.55 19.14 0.05
CA ASN A 70 0.01 19.13 1.40
C ASN A 70 -0.76 18.25 2.40
N GLU A 71 -1.98 17.85 2.07
CA GLU A 71 -2.78 16.92 2.88
C GLU A 71 -2.43 15.45 2.58
N VAL A 72 -1.76 15.19 1.43
CA VAL A 72 -1.58 13.85 0.88
C VAL A 72 -0.21 13.28 1.22
N PHE A 73 -0.19 12.03 1.68
CA PHE A 73 0.97 11.15 1.71
C PHE A 73 1.00 10.40 0.38
N LEU A 74 1.81 10.88 -0.56
CA LEU A 74 1.80 10.44 -1.97
C LEU A 74 2.93 9.46 -2.25
N VAL A 75 2.57 8.28 -2.76
CA VAL A 75 3.49 7.20 -3.12
C VAL A 75 3.41 6.93 -4.62
N SER A 76 4.56 6.83 -5.29
CA SER A 76 4.67 6.29 -6.65
C SER A 76 5.84 5.30 -6.75
N LYS A 77 5.99 4.63 -7.92
CA LYS A 77 6.93 3.52 -8.07
C LYS A 77 7.65 3.58 -9.41
N VAL A 78 8.94 3.22 -9.40
CA VAL A 78 9.74 3.01 -10.61
C VAL A 78 9.70 1.53 -11.01
N LEU A 79 9.57 1.27 -12.31
CA LEU A 79 9.68 -0.09 -12.88
C LEU A 79 11.14 -0.60 -12.82
N PRO A 80 11.37 -1.91 -12.62
CA PRO A 80 12.71 -2.50 -12.63
C PRO A 80 13.52 -2.19 -13.89
N ALA A 81 12.85 -2.12 -15.05
CA ALA A 81 13.50 -1.77 -16.32
C ALA A 81 14.09 -0.34 -16.33
N ASN A 82 13.60 0.55 -15.45
CA ASN A 82 14.07 1.92 -15.29
C ASN A 82 14.94 2.08 -14.02
N ALA A 83 15.28 1.01 -13.32
CA ALA A 83 15.87 1.04 -11.97
C ALA A 83 17.41 1.25 -11.94
N SER A 84 18.06 1.61 -13.07
CA SER A 84 19.42 2.13 -13.04
C SER A 84 19.46 3.51 -12.36
N ARG A 85 20.64 3.95 -11.94
CA ARG A 85 20.82 5.26 -11.26
C ARG A 85 20.23 6.42 -12.06
N LEU A 86 20.55 6.51 -13.34
CA LEU A 86 20.01 7.56 -14.23
C LEU A 86 18.53 7.30 -14.60
N GLY A 87 18.17 6.05 -14.82
CA GLY A 87 16.80 5.65 -15.16
C GLY A 87 15.80 5.97 -14.04
N THR A 88 16.15 5.65 -12.79
CA THR A 88 15.33 5.95 -11.61
C THR A 88 15.12 7.46 -11.46
N ALA A 89 16.16 8.26 -11.61
CA ALA A 89 16.04 9.72 -11.56
C ALA A 89 15.11 10.25 -12.68
N SER A 90 15.31 9.80 -13.92
CA SER A 90 14.47 10.17 -15.06
C SER A 90 13.01 9.74 -14.90
N ALA A 91 12.76 8.53 -14.38
CA ALA A 91 11.41 8.01 -14.12
C ALA A 91 10.71 8.83 -13.03
N CYS A 92 11.43 9.20 -11.96
CA CYS A 92 10.89 10.07 -10.90
C CYS A 92 10.46 11.43 -11.47
N GLU A 93 11.28 12.10 -12.26
CA GLU A 93 10.94 13.38 -12.88
C GLU A 93 9.69 13.28 -13.77
N LYS A 94 9.56 12.20 -14.54
CA LYS A 94 8.37 11.95 -15.35
C LYS A 94 7.12 11.72 -14.49
N SER A 95 7.25 11.02 -13.36
CA SER A 95 6.16 10.81 -12.40
C SER A 95 5.75 12.13 -11.75
N LEU A 96 6.70 12.94 -11.28
CA LEU A 96 6.43 14.27 -10.72
C LEU A 96 5.71 15.18 -11.73
N ALA A 97 6.14 15.18 -13.00
CA ALA A 97 5.50 15.93 -14.06
C ALA A 97 4.04 15.48 -14.29
N ARG A 98 3.76 14.16 -14.33
CA ARG A 98 2.38 13.62 -14.48
C ARG A 98 1.52 13.91 -13.27
N LEU A 99 2.07 13.84 -12.07
CA LEU A 99 1.42 14.12 -10.78
C LEU A 99 1.26 15.62 -10.51
N LYS A 100 1.91 16.49 -11.32
CA LYS A 100 1.91 17.95 -11.16
C LYS A 100 2.33 18.39 -9.75
N THR A 101 3.39 17.79 -9.24
CA THR A 101 3.97 18.06 -7.92
C THR A 101 5.49 18.11 -8.00
N ASP A 102 6.11 18.76 -7.05
CA ASP A 102 7.56 18.87 -6.91
C ASP A 102 8.19 17.75 -6.08
N ARG A 103 7.38 16.97 -5.36
CA ARG A 103 7.86 15.91 -4.45
C ARG A 103 6.89 14.74 -4.29
N LEU A 104 7.46 13.57 -3.98
CA LEU A 104 6.75 12.41 -3.44
C LEU A 104 7.06 12.26 -1.94
N ASP A 105 6.14 11.69 -1.18
CA ASP A 105 6.40 11.32 0.21
C ASP A 105 7.20 10.01 0.29
N VAL A 106 6.90 9.03 -0.59
CA VAL A 106 7.68 7.81 -0.76
C VAL A 106 7.79 7.46 -2.25
N TYR A 107 8.98 7.01 -2.67
CA TYR A 107 9.20 6.45 -4.00
C TYR A 107 9.71 5.01 -3.88
N LEU A 108 9.07 4.06 -4.59
CA LEU A 108 9.34 2.63 -4.45
C LEU A 108 10.01 2.05 -5.69
N LEU A 109 10.88 1.04 -5.50
CA LEU A 109 11.17 0.06 -6.53
C LEU A 109 9.97 -0.92 -6.60
N HIS A 110 9.35 -1.06 -7.76
CA HIS A 110 8.08 -1.79 -7.92
C HIS A 110 8.21 -3.30 -7.69
N TRP A 111 9.36 -3.90 -8.06
CA TRP A 111 9.84 -5.25 -7.69
C TRP A 111 11.32 -5.35 -8.01
N ARG A 112 11.98 -6.36 -7.45
CA ARG A 112 13.38 -6.65 -7.75
C ARG A 112 13.54 -7.04 -9.20
N GLY A 113 14.40 -6.34 -9.94
CA GLY A 113 14.77 -6.64 -11.32
C GLY A 113 16.20 -7.18 -11.42
N GLU A 114 16.73 -7.18 -12.65
CA GLU A 114 18.09 -7.65 -12.95
C GLU A 114 19.18 -6.57 -12.74
N LEU A 115 18.76 -5.29 -12.64
CA LEU A 115 19.71 -4.20 -12.41
C LEU A 115 20.23 -4.23 -10.95
N PRO A 116 21.52 -3.88 -10.73
CA PRO A 116 22.09 -3.84 -9.39
C PRO A 116 21.27 -2.95 -8.44
N LEU A 117 20.91 -3.47 -7.28
CA LEU A 117 20.07 -2.75 -6.31
C LEU A 117 20.77 -1.49 -5.77
N GLU A 118 22.10 -1.50 -5.72
CA GLU A 118 22.94 -0.37 -5.34
C GLU A 118 22.69 0.86 -6.21
N GLU A 119 22.47 0.69 -7.52
CA GLU A 119 22.17 1.80 -8.42
C GLU A 119 20.84 2.46 -8.10
N THR A 120 19.81 1.65 -7.85
CA THR A 120 18.48 2.15 -7.47
C THR A 120 18.53 2.89 -6.14
N ILE A 121 19.19 2.30 -5.13
CA ILE A 121 19.34 2.90 -3.81
C ILE A 121 20.13 4.20 -3.89
N ALA A 122 21.23 4.23 -4.64
CA ALA A 122 22.01 5.46 -4.85
C ALA A 122 21.15 6.57 -5.48
N ALA A 123 20.31 6.23 -6.48
CA ALA A 123 19.38 7.20 -7.08
C ALA A 123 18.32 7.69 -6.08
N PHE A 124 17.76 6.83 -5.25
CA PHE A 124 16.83 7.23 -4.20
C PHE A 124 17.46 8.20 -3.21
N GLU A 125 18.69 7.93 -2.79
CA GLU A 125 19.45 8.81 -1.88
C GLU A 125 19.73 10.18 -2.51
N GLU A 126 20.02 10.23 -3.81
CA GLU A 126 20.20 11.48 -4.56
C GLU A 126 18.90 12.26 -4.70
N LEU A 127 17.82 11.59 -5.05
CA LEU A 127 16.50 12.18 -5.13
C LEU A 127 16.03 12.73 -3.76
N GLY A 128 16.34 12.02 -2.68
CA GLY A 128 16.09 12.47 -1.31
C GLY A 128 16.86 13.75 -0.97
N ARG A 129 18.18 13.79 -1.28
CA ARG A 129 19.00 14.99 -1.09
C ARG A 129 18.53 16.18 -1.94
N ALA A 130 17.99 15.91 -3.12
CA ALA A 130 17.42 16.92 -4.01
C ALA A 130 15.99 17.35 -3.60
N GLY A 131 15.41 16.79 -2.54
CA GLY A 131 14.06 17.10 -2.08
C GLY A 131 12.93 16.59 -2.99
N LYS A 132 13.24 15.73 -3.98
CA LYS A 132 12.26 15.14 -4.89
C LYS A 132 11.42 14.04 -4.25
N ILE A 133 11.99 13.33 -3.29
CA ILE A 133 11.32 12.33 -2.47
C ILE A 133 11.66 12.57 -0.99
N ALA A 134 10.71 12.35 -0.10
CA ALA A 134 10.97 12.47 1.34
C ALA A 134 11.57 11.19 1.93
N SER A 135 11.21 10.04 1.38
CA SER A 135 11.73 8.71 1.73
C SER A 135 11.55 7.76 0.54
N TRP A 136 12.13 6.58 0.66
CA TRP A 136 12.00 5.53 -0.35
C TRP A 136 11.69 4.19 0.29
N GLY A 137 11.29 3.22 -0.52
CA GLY A 137 11.01 1.86 -0.11
C GLY A 137 11.06 0.90 -1.28
N VAL A 138 10.61 -0.30 -1.04
CA VAL A 138 10.57 -1.39 -2.02
C VAL A 138 9.18 -1.99 -2.11
N SER A 139 8.97 -2.84 -3.11
CA SER A 139 7.74 -3.60 -3.26
C SER A 139 8.06 -5.01 -3.76
N ASN A 140 7.31 -6.00 -3.27
CA ASN A 140 7.49 -7.40 -3.62
C ASN A 140 8.86 -7.98 -3.25
N PHE A 141 9.46 -7.51 -2.16
CA PHE A 141 10.70 -8.05 -1.60
C PHE A 141 10.37 -9.12 -0.56
N ASP A 142 10.97 -10.30 -0.69
CA ASP A 142 10.99 -11.31 0.37
C ASP A 142 12.12 -11.02 1.38
N VAL A 143 12.29 -11.90 2.38
CA VAL A 143 13.31 -11.65 3.42
C VAL A 143 14.73 -11.62 2.86
N PRO A 144 15.17 -12.53 1.97
CA PRO A 144 16.48 -12.40 1.32
C PRO A 144 16.69 -11.08 0.59
N ASP A 145 15.70 -10.61 -0.17
CA ASP A 145 15.79 -9.31 -0.86
C ASP A 145 15.87 -8.13 0.12
N LEU A 146 15.14 -8.22 1.24
CA LEU A 146 15.15 -7.21 2.30
C LEU A 146 16.50 -7.18 3.03
N GLU A 147 17.14 -8.34 3.25
CA GLU A 147 18.49 -8.43 3.82
C GLU A 147 19.55 -7.83 2.87
N ASP A 148 19.47 -8.13 1.57
CA ASP A 148 20.34 -7.51 0.56
C ASP A 148 20.18 -5.98 0.58
N MET A 149 18.94 -5.50 0.59
CA MET A 149 18.64 -4.06 0.66
C MET A 149 19.21 -3.44 1.94
N LEU A 150 19.05 -4.12 3.08
CA LEU A 150 19.56 -3.67 4.37
C LEU A 150 21.10 -3.59 4.38
N ALA A 151 21.77 -4.59 3.81
CA ALA A 151 23.23 -4.63 3.71
C ALA A 151 23.79 -3.44 2.89
N ILE A 152 23.06 -3.01 1.84
CA ILE A 152 23.46 -1.90 0.99
C ILE A 152 23.14 -0.54 1.64
N ALA A 153 21.93 -0.37 2.14
CA ALA A 153 21.41 0.92 2.57
C ALA A 153 21.65 1.23 4.05
N GLY A 154 21.74 0.21 4.88
CA GLY A 154 21.78 0.33 6.35
C GLY A 154 20.41 0.51 6.98
N GLU A 155 20.38 0.39 8.31
CA GLU A 155 19.17 0.49 9.13
C GLU A 155 18.46 1.86 8.99
N GLY A 156 17.11 1.79 9.00
CA GLY A 156 16.25 2.97 9.05
C GLY A 156 16.15 3.76 7.74
N ARG A 157 16.74 3.28 6.64
CA ARG A 157 16.71 3.95 5.33
C ARG A 157 15.47 3.61 4.53
N CYS A 158 15.06 2.35 4.50
CA CYS A 158 13.85 1.88 3.82
C CYS A 158 12.60 2.21 4.66
N ALA A 159 11.65 2.93 4.08
CA ALA A 159 10.41 3.32 4.77
C ALA A 159 9.36 2.20 4.76
N CYS A 160 9.26 1.44 3.67
CA CYS A 160 8.25 0.38 3.56
C CYS A 160 8.60 -0.69 2.55
N ASN A 161 7.96 -1.85 2.71
CA ASN A 161 7.82 -2.91 1.71
C ASN A 161 6.35 -3.06 1.35
N GLN A 162 5.99 -2.86 0.07
CA GLN A 162 4.62 -3.03 -0.40
C GLN A 162 4.43 -4.42 -1.01
N VAL A 163 3.52 -5.23 -0.46
CA VAL A 163 3.38 -6.67 -0.77
C VAL A 163 1.93 -7.10 -0.92
N LEU A 164 1.71 -8.21 -1.63
CA LEU A 164 0.39 -8.85 -1.71
C LEU A 164 -0.05 -9.34 -0.33
N TYR A 165 -1.23 -8.90 0.10
CA TYR A 165 -1.78 -9.37 1.36
C TYR A 165 -3.30 -9.22 1.40
N HIS A 166 -4.00 -10.34 1.54
CA HIS A 166 -5.44 -10.41 1.71
C HIS A 166 -5.84 -11.68 2.49
N LEU A 167 -7.10 -11.81 2.87
CA LEU A 167 -7.57 -12.89 3.75
C LEU A 167 -7.23 -14.31 3.27
N THR A 168 -7.14 -14.54 1.97
CA THR A 168 -6.82 -15.85 1.38
C THR A 168 -5.38 -15.95 0.87
N GLU A 169 -4.59 -14.90 1.02
CA GLU A 169 -3.15 -14.89 0.75
C GLU A 169 -2.44 -14.18 1.91
N ARG A 170 -1.93 -14.97 2.83
CA ARG A 170 -1.36 -14.52 4.09
C ARG A 170 0.10 -14.92 4.28
N ALA A 171 0.76 -15.33 3.22
CA ALA A 171 2.13 -15.85 3.24
C ALA A 171 3.14 -14.92 3.91
N ILE A 172 2.97 -13.61 3.78
CA ILE A 172 3.86 -12.60 4.38
C ILE A 172 3.87 -12.65 5.92
N GLU A 173 2.88 -13.26 6.56
CA GLU A 173 2.82 -13.40 8.03
C GLU A 173 3.89 -14.36 8.57
N HIS A 174 4.43 -15.27 7.74
CA HIS A 174 5.46 -16.23 8.18
C HIS A 174 6.80 -15.55 8.47
N ALA A 175 7.22 -14.59 7.65
CA ALA A 175 8.56 -14.03 7.74
C ALA A 175 8.63 -12.52 7.44
N VAL A 176 7.93 -12.03 6.40
CA VAL A 176 8.05 -10.64 5.94
C VAL A 176 7.53 -9.65 6.99
N ILE A 177 6.35 -9.87 7.57
CA ILE A 177 5.81 -9.00 8.62
C ILE A 177 6.74 -8.99 9.85
N PRO A 178 7.14 -10.15 10.43
CA PRO A 178 8.08 -10.17 11.56
C PRO A 178 9.39 -9.44 11.28
N TRP A 179 9.99 -9.65 10.09
CA TRP A 179 11.21 -8.95 9.70
C TRP A 179 10.99 -7.43 9.63
N CYS A 180 9.91 -7.00 8.98
CA CYS A 180 9.59 -5.59 8.85
C CYS A 180 9.31 -4.91 10.20
N GLU A 181 8.67 -5.61 11.15
CA GLU A 181 8.48 -5.13 12.52
C GLU A 181 9.82 -4.93 13.23
N GLN A 182 10.70 -5.91 13.15
CA GLN A 182 12.04 -5.85 13.76
C GLN A 182 12.84 -4.66 13.25
N HIS A 183 12.82 -4.39 11.94
CA HIS A 183 13.61 -3.35 11.28
C HIS A 183 12.88 -2.01 11.11
N ARG A 184 11.66 -1.87 11.68
CA ARG A 184 10.84 -0.65 11.57
C ARG A 184 10.57 -0.23 10.13
N VAL A 185 10.28 -1.21 9.28
CA VAL A 185 9.83 -1.05 7.89
C VAL A 185 8.30 -1.20 7.87
N ALA A 186 7.58 -0.24 7.30
CA ALA A 186 6.13 -0.37 7.16
C ALA A 186 5.79 -1.43 6.10
N VAL A 187 4.72 -2.18 6.32
CA VAL A 187 4.16 -3.12 5.33
C VAL A 187 2.92 -2.49 4.70
N VAL A 188 2.92 -2.34 3.37
CA VAL A 188 1.76 -1.81 2.65
C VAL A 188 1.09 -2.94 1.88
N ALA A 189 -0.10 -3.34 2.32
CA ALA A 189 -0.88 -4.42 1.74
C ALA A 189 -1.60 -3.96 0.47
N TYR A 190 -1.13 -4.39 -0.70
CA TYR A 190 -1.86 -4.16 -1.95
C TYR A 190 -2.85 -5.30 -2.24
N SER A 191 -3.85 -5.02 -3.07
CA SER A 191 -4.96 -5.95 -3.40
C SER A 191 -5.62 -6.58 -2.16
N PRO A 192 -6.00 -5.80 -1.12
CA PRO A 192 -6.49 -6.35 0.15
C PRO A 192 -7.81 -7.12 0.02
N PHE A 193 -8.49 -7.02 -1.13
CA PHE A 193 -9.69 -7.80 -1.48
C PHE A 193 -9.42 -8.92 -2.49
N GLY A 194 -8.14 -9.28 -2.77
CA GLY A 194 -7.77 -10.35 -3.69
C GLY A 194 -8.34 -10.16 -5.10
N GLN A 195 -8.42 -8.93 -5.61
CA GLN A 195 -8.99 -8.61 -6.93
C GLN A 195 -10.42 -9.13 -7.15
N GLY A 196 -11.25 -9.12 -6.10
CA GLY A 196 -12.61 -9.64 -6.13
C GLY A 196 -12.73 -11.10 -5.71
N ALA A 197 -11.64 -11.77 -5.35
CA ALA A 197 -11.64 -13.13 -4.80
C ALA A 197 -12.01 -13.18 -3.31
N GLN A 198 -12.49 -12.08 -2.73
CA GLN A 198 -12.95 -12.08 -1.33
C GLN A 198 -14.09 -13.10 -1.16
N PRO A 199 -13.99 -13.96 -0.14
CA PRO A 199 -15.01 -15.01 0.09
C PRO A 199 -16.41 -14.46 0.21
N GLY A 200 -17.33 -15.04 -0.57
CA GLY A 200 -18.73 -14.64 -0.58
C GLY A 200 -19.45 -14.95 0.75
N PRO A 201 -20.59 -14.31 1.04
CA PRO A 201 -21.30 -14.43 2.34
C PRO A 201 -21.79 -15.85 2.66
N ARG A 202 -21.89 -16.73 1.67
CA ARG A 202 -22.31 -18.13 1.84
C ARG A 202 -21.17 -19.09 2.19
N THR A 203 -19.91 -18.67 2.07
CA THR A 203 -18.75 -19.48 2.50
C THR A 203 -18.61 -19.45 4.02
N ALA A 204 -17.92 -20.43 4.61
CA ALA A 204 -17.66 -20.45 6.05
C ALA A 204 -16.97 -19.17 6.53
N GLY A 205 -15.86 -18.76 5.88
CA GLY A 205 -15.14 -17.52 6.21
C GLY A 205 -16.00 -16.27 5.97
N GLY A 206 -16.77 -16.24 4.88
CA GLY A 206 -17.66 -15.10 4.60
C GLY A 206 -18.77 -14.93 5.64
N ARG A 207 -19.28 -16.02 6.26
CA ARG A 207 -20.22 -15.94 7.39
C ARG A 207 -19.57 -15.36 8.63
N VAL A 208 -18.35 -15.78 8.97
CA VAL A 208 -17.60 -15.22 10.10
C VAL A 208 -17.41 -13.71 9.93
N LEU A 209 -17.01 -13.26 8.72
CA LEU A 209 -16.89 -11.83 8.44
C LEU A 209 -18.23 -11.10 8.58
N GLN A 210 -19.33 -11.72 8.13
CA GLN A 210 -20.67 -11.14 8.22
C GLN A 210 -21.15 -10.99 9.68
N GLU A 211 -20.87 -11.98 10.53
CA GLU A 211 -21.24 -11.96 11.95
C GLU A 211 -20.47 -10.87 12.69
N VAL A 212 -19.13 -10.79 12.48
CA VAL A 212 -18.29 -9.72 13.06
C VAL A 212 -18.72 -8.35 12.53
N ALA A 213 -19.03 -8.24 11.24
CA ALA A 213 -19.52 -6.99 10.67
C ALA A 213 -20.84 -6.54 11.31
N ALA A 214 -21.78 -7.47 11.53
CA ALA A 214 -23.06 -7.18 12.14
C ALA A 214 -22.93 -6.70 13.60
N SER A 215 -22.01 -7.26 14.40
CA SER A 215 -21.80 -6.83 15.80
C SER A 215 -21.23 -5.40 15.91
N HIS A 216 -20.61 -4.89 14.83
CA HIS A 216 -20.03 -3.55 14.78
C HIS A 216 -20.81 -2.56 13.89
N GLY A 217 -21.95 -2.95 13.29
CA GLY A 217 -22.64 -2.11 12.30
C GLY A 217 -21.78 -1.78 11.07
N ALA A 218 -20.85 -2.66 10.73
CA ALA A 218 -19.88 -2.50 9.66
C ALA A 218 -20.16 -3.41 8.47
N SER A 219 -19.39 -3.25 7.38
CA SER A 219 -19.40 -4.18 6.25
C SER A 219 -18.32 -5.25 6.38
N ARG A 220 -18.47 -6.36 5.64
CA ARG A 220 -17.44 -7.41 5.55
C ARG A 220 -16.11 -6.89 4.97
N HIS A 221 -16.18 -5.91 4.09
CA HIS A 221 -14.98 -5.28 3.53
C HIS A 221 -14.23 -4.49 4.60
N GLN A 222 -14.96 -3.74 5.44
CA GLN A 222 -14.34 -3.02 6.57
C GLN A 222 -13.68 -3.97 7.55
N VAL A 223 -14.35 -5.07 7.90
CA VAL A 223 -13.78 -6.12 8.78
C VAL A 223 -12.53 -6.73 8.16
N ALA A 224 -12.57 -7.05 6.85
CA ALA A 224 -11.41 -7.60 6.15
C ALA A 224 -10.20 -6.64 6.17
N LEU A 225 -10.40 -5.36 5.82
CA LEU A 225 -9.34 -4.35 5.87
C LEU A 225 -8.76 -4.21 7.28
N ARG A 226 -9.63 -4.15 8.29
CA ARG A 226 -9.20 -4.02 9.68
C ARG A 226 -8.44 -5.24 10.18
N PHE A 227 -8.89 -6.44 9.81
CA PHE A 227 -8.15 -7.67 10.14
C PHE A 227 -6.73 -7.66 9.55
N LEU A 228 -6.57 -7.26 8.30
CA LEU A 228 -5.24 -7.13 7.69
C LEU A 228 -4.38 -6.08 8.41
N ALA A 229 -4.97 -4.94 8.76
CA ALA A 229 -4.29 -3.87 9.49
C ALA A 229 -4.21 -4.10 11.02
N ARG A 230 -4.44 -5.34 11.52
CA ARG A 230 -4.28 -5.66 12.95
C ARG A 230 -2.83 -5.58 13.44
N TRP A 231 -1.87 -5.82 12.54
CA TRP A 231 -0.45 -5.68 12.80
C TRP A 231 -0.05 -4.20 12.90
N PRO A 232 0.78 -3.81 13.88
CA PRO A 232 1.16 -2.39 14.07
C PRO A 232 1.83 -1.75 12.86
N THR A 233 2.56 -2.54 12.06
CA THR A 233 3.33 -2.10 10.89
C THR A 233 2.53 -2.11 9.59
N VAL A 234 1.31 -2.72 9.55
CA VAL A 234 0.57 -2.96 8.32
C VAL A 234 -0.44 -1.86 8.01
N TYR A 235 -0.41 -1.40 6.76
CA TYR A 235 -1.32 -0.46 6.13
C TYR A 235 -2.00 -1.12 4.93
N THR A 236 -3.25 -0.79 4.64
CA THR A 236 -3.98 -1.34 3.49
C THR A 236 -4.30 -0.26 2.48
N ILE A 237 -4.23 -0.57 1.19
CA ILE A 237 -4.51 0.38 0.10
C ILE A 237 -5.59 -0.17 -0.85
N PRO A 238 -6.85 -0.30 -0.40
CA PRO A 238 -7.94 -0.72 -1.26
C PRO A 238 -8.16 0.30 -2.39
N LYS A 239 -8.53 -0.19 -3.58
CA LYS A 239 -8.91 0.65 -4.72
C LYS A 239 -10.41 0.90 -4.69
N ALA A 240 -10.83 2.15 -4.90
CA ALA A 240 -12.22 2.53 -5.14
C ALA A 240 -12.33 3.43 -6.36
N SER A 241 -13.35 3.18 -7.22
CA SER A 241 -13.64 3.99 -8.41
C SER A 241 -14.93 4.81 -8.29
N ASN A 242 -15.63 4.71 -7.16
CA ASN A 242 -16.77 5.54 -6.82
C ASN A 242 -16.69 6.02 -5.36
N PRO A 243 -17.36 7.15 -5.04
CA PRO A 243 -17.32 7.76 -3.70
C PRO A 243 -17.91 6.88 -2.58
N GLU A 244 -18.90 6.04 -2.88
CA GLU A 244 -19.56 5.15 -1.91
C GLU A 244 -18.59 4.08 -1.42
N HIS A 245 -17.84 3.43 -2.34
CA HIS A 245 -16.81 2.46 -1.98
C HIS A 245 -15.63 3.12 -1.23
N ALA A 246 -15.28 4.37 -1.58
CA ALA A 246 -14.27 5.11 -0.82
C ALA A 246 -14.73 5.37 0.62
N ALA A 247 -16.01 5.76 0.79
CA ALA A 247 -16.61 5.95 2.11
C ALA A 247 -16.71 4.64 2.89
N GLU A 248 -17.10 3.53 2.25
CA GLU A 248 -17.12 2.21 2.88
C GLU A 248 -15.72 1.84 3.38
N ASN A 249 -14.69 1.91 2.52
CA ASN A 249 -13.32 1.57 2.89
C ASN A 249 -12.80 2.40 4.08
N SER A 250 -13.13 3.68 4.14
CA SER A 250 -12.68 4.57 5.22
C SER A 250 -13.15 4.15 6.60
N GLY A 251 -14.33 3.55 6.70
CA GLY A 251 -14.89 3.08 7.97
C GLY A 251 -14.06 1.97 8.63
N ALA A 252 -13.23 1.25 7.87
CA ALA A 252 -12.32 0.26 8.43
C ALA A 252 -11.26 0.88 9.37
N GLY A 253 -10.93 2.15 9.17
CA GLY A 253 -9.90 2.82 9.96
C GLY A 253 -10.31 3.13 11.41
N ASP A 254 -11.60 3.07 11.73
CA ASP A 254 -12.13 3.32 13.09
C ASP A 254 -12.78 2.05 13.68
N LEU A 255 -12.72 0.92 12.98
CA LEU A 255 -13.25 -0.34 13.42
C LEU A 255 -12.28 -1.02 14.41
N HIS A 256 -12.81 -1.52 15.52
CA HIS A 256 -12.03 -2.19 16.57
C HIS A 256 -12.63 -3.56 16.93
N PRO A 257 -12.42 -4.61 16.11
CA PRO A 257 -12.82 -5.97 16.47
C PRO A 257 -12.09 -6.41 17.75
N THR A 258 -12.80 -7.16 18.59
CA THR A 258 -12.24 -7.75 19.81
C THR A 258 -11.24 -8.87 19.50
N ASP A 259 -10.35 -9.22 20.45
CA ASP A 259 -9.41 -10.33 20.28
C ASP A 259 -10.12 -11.66 19.95
N PRO A 260 -11.26 -12.05 20.59
CA PRO A 260 -12.02 -13.23 20.19
C PRO A 260 -12.56 -13.17 18.76
N GLU A 261 -12.99 -12.02 18.27
CA GLU A 261 -13.43 -11.83 16.88
C GLU A 261 -12.27 -11.96 15.90
N LEU A 262 -11.12 -11.36 16.21
CA LEU A 262 -9.89 -11.53 15.42
C LEU A 262 -9.46 -12.99 15.37
N ALA A 263 -9.49 -13.72 16.48
CA ALA A 263 -9.17 -15.16 16.53
C ALA A 263 -10.15 -16.01 15.69
N ARG A 264 -11.44 -15.66 15.67
CA ARG A 264 -12.43 -16.32 14.81
C ARG A 264 -12.14 -16.10 13.33
N ILE A 265 -11.77 -14.87 12.94
CA ILE A 265 -11.40 -14.57 11.55
C ILE A 265 -10.12 -15.33 11.20
N ASP A 266 -9.12 -15.32 12.07
CA ASP A 266 -7.86 -16.05 11.90
C ASP A 266 -8.08 -17.54 11.63
N SER A 267 -8.93 -18.18 12.43
CA SER A 267 -9.29 -19.59 12.27
C SER A 267 -10.06 -19.86 10.97
N ALA A 268 -10.87 -18.90 10.51
CA ALA A 268 -11.66 -19.02 9.28
C ALA A 268 -10.81 -18.82 8.01
N PHE A 269 -9.66 -18.17 8.13
CA PHE A 269 -8.72 -17.89 7.05
C PHE A 269 -7.29 -18.28 7.48
N PRO A 270 -6.98 -19.57 7.60
CA PRO A 270 -5.67 -20.01 8.09
C PRO A 270 -4.54 -19.53 7.17
N VAL A 271 -3.38 -19.22 7.75
CA VAL A 271 -2.19 -18.72 7.02
C VAL A 271 -1.72 -19.71 5.94
N GLY A 272 -1.92 -21.01 6.15
CA GLY A 272 -1.41 -22.04 5.26
C GLY A 272 0.11 -22.29 5.45
N PRO A 273 0.71 -23.16 4.61
CA PRO A 273 2.15 -23.43 4.67
C PRO A 273 2.95 -22.23 4.14
N ALA A 274 4.17 -22.04 4.65
CA ALA A 274 5.08 -21.05 4.12
C ALA A 274 5.43 -21.37 2.65
N PRO A 275 5.27 -20.42 1.72
CA PRO A 275 5.61 -20.64 0.33
C PRO A 275 7.13 -20.59 0.13
N ARG A 276 7.61 -21.14 -1.01
CA ARG A 276 9.04 -21.05 -1.39
C ARG A 276 9.44 -19.66 -1.89
N HIS A 277 8.50 -18.95 -2.49
CA HIS A 277 8.69 -17.60 -3.04
C HIS A 277 7.52 -16.72 -2.62
N LEU A 278 7.77 -15.44 -2.49
CA LEU A 278 6.72 -14.46 -2.17
C LEU A 278 5.66 -14.45 -3.27
N PRO A 279 4.37 -14.66 -2.95
CA PRO A 279 3.29 -14.50 -3.92
C PRO A 279 3.20 -13.06 -4.42
N MET A 280 3.05 -12.90 -5.74
CA MET A 280 2.88 -11.61 -6.43
C MET A 280 1.73 -11.69 -7.44
N LEU A 281 1.25 -10.53 -7.88
CA LEU A 281 0.25 -10.40 -8.96
C LEU A 281 0.88 -9.89 -10.25
#